data_40bcee3b6d17a189b3311546b6809934
#
_entry.id   40bcee3b6d17a189b3311546b6809934
#
_cell.length_a   1.000
_cell.length_b   1.000
_cell.length_c   1.000
_cell.angle_alpha   90.00
_cell.angle_beta   90.00
_cell.angle_gamma   90.00
#
_symmetry.space_group_name_H-M   'P 1'
#
loop_
_entity.id
_entity.type
_entity.pdbx_description
1 polymer ?
#
loop_
_entity_poly.entity_id
_entity_poly.type
_entity_poly.pdbx_seq_one_letter_code
_entity_poly.pdbx_strand_id
1 'polypeptide(L)'
;AYLLMPAHIGTFSVCFGKLMYHPDTRSLPFSYLIAYGDIMYLVPGRNLTTVGLYRDIRKWPKRDMRSKQSQKSIVNFDWLSPFSVGEIIQGKEILERLREASGDNVSTYNYHEYVIKTSSLRKGIKYYDIALRIFMGAVLKRHALVPPISTVGTGKWNDLSGLLLPDSEEQQLVSDIADGTIESMDDIVDRLNAINDNYNEYRWAWAYRMILDYYGLSEITQQDAERIHADYITARRAWIAEIKKDAEKEYQLGDVEDS
;
A
#
# COMPACT_ATOMS: atom_id res chain seq x y z
N ALA A 1 18.91 -8.79 6.20
CA ALA A 1 18.18 -9.13 7.43
C ALA A 1 18.00 -10.64 7.55
N TYR A 2 17.92 -11.15 8.77
CA TYR A 2 17.51 -12.52 9.06
C TYR A 2 16.07 -12.51 9.54
N LEU A 3 15.22 -13.37 8.96
CA LEU A 3 13.80 -13.48 9.29
C LEU A 3 13.51 -14.90 9.78
N LEU A 4 12.83 -15.01 10.92
CA LEU A 4 12.33 -16.28 11.42
C LEU A 4 11.01 -16.62 10.70
N MET A 5 10.95 -17.79 10.09
CA MET A 5 9.78 -18.24 9.33
C MET A 5 8.80 -19.02 10.20
N PRO A 6 7.46 -18.94 9.97
CA PRO A 6 6.79 -18.15 8.94
C PRO A 6 6.86 -16.65 9.20
N ALA A 7 6.98 -15.84 8.13
CA ALA A 7 7.03 -14.40 8.21
C ALA A 7 5.98 -13.78 7.28
N HIS A 8 5.12 -12.94 7.80
CA HIS A 8 4.09 -12.20 7.09
C HIS A 8 4.37 -10.70 7.21
N ILE A 9 5.01 -10.14 6.20
CA ILE A 9 5.50 -8.76 6.21
C ILE A 9 4.62 -7.90 5.31
N GLY A 10 4.16 -6.76 5.83
CA GLY A 10 3.36 -5.79 5.07
C GLY A 10 4.09 -5.30 3.83
N THR A 11 3.33 -5.02 2.79
CA THR A 11 3.81 -4.59 1.48
C THR A 11 4.76 -3.40 1.58
N PHE A 12 5.83 -3.40 0.79
CA PHE A 12 6.86 -2.35 0.78
C PHE A 12 7.55 -2.07 2.13
N SER A 13 7.52 -3.01 3.07
CA SER A 13 8.25 -2.88 4.33
C SER A 13 9.72 -3.23 4.19
N VAL A 14 10.56 -2.72 5.09
CA VAL A 14 12.01 -2.95 5.12
C VAL A 14 12.42 -3.52 6.46
N CYS A 15 13.20 -4.60 6.44
CA CYS A 15 13.66 -5.31 7.63
C CYS A 15 15.16 -5.08 7.86
N PHE A 16 15.54 -4.74 9.09
CA PHE A 16 16.92 -4.50 9.50
C PHE A 16 17.30 -5.41 10.68
N GLY A 17 18.48 -6.01 10.58
CA GLY A 17 19.04 -6.85 11.62
C GLY A 17 18.46 -8.28 11.64
N LYS A 18 18.46 -8.92 12.81
CA LYS A 18 17.99 -10.28 13.04
C LYS A 18 16.65 -10.25 13.76
N LEU A 19 15.55 -10.50 13.03
CA LEU A 19 14.21 -10.55 13.61
C LEU A 19 13.99 -11.93 14.25
N MET A 20 13.90 -11.94 15.57
CA MET A 20 13.86 -13.17 16.40
C MET A 20 12.46 -13.71 16.64
N TYR A 21 11.43 -13.02 16.19
CA TYR A 21 10.04 -13.45 16.29
C TYR A 21 9.47 -13.69 14.89
N HIS A 22 8.42 -14.48 14.81
CA HIS A 22 7.64 -14.67 13.57
C HIS A 22 6.88 -13.37 13.27
N PRO A 23 7.33 -12.53 12.31
CA PRO A 23 6.66 -11.26 12.09
C PRO A 23 5.31 -11.45 11.43
N ASP A 24 4.29 -10.80 11.96
CA ASP A 24 3.01 -10.59 11.29
C ASP A 24 2.65 -9.10 11.31
N THR A 25 3.03 -8.42 10.24
CA THR A 25 2.80 -6.99 10.02
C THR A 25 2.06 -6.72 8.71
N ARG A 26 1.29 -7.71 8.21
CA ARG A 26 0.54 -7.63 6.94
C ARG A 26 -0.31 -6.36 6.82
N SER A 27 -1.00 -6.01 7.89
CA SER A 27 -1.85 -4.81 7.94
C SER A 27 -1.10 -3.51 8.30
N LEU A 28 0.24 -3.51 8.30
CA LEU A 28 1.08 -2.34 8.54
C LEU A 28 2.10 -2.19 7.41
N PRO A 29 1.65 -1.89 6.18
CA PRO A 29 2.52 -1.79 5.01
C PRO A 29 3.48 -0.61 5.14
N PHE A 30 4.51 -0.57 4.27
CA PHE A 30 5.52 0.49 4.23
C PHE A 30 6.25 0.71 5.56
N SER A 31 6.33 -0.30 6.41
CA SER A 31 6.92 -0.21 7.74
C SER A 31 8.42 -0.53 7.73
N TYR A 32 9.14 -0.02 8.72
CA TYR A 32 10.47 -0.51 9.07
C TYR A 32 10.35 -1.45 10.27
N LEU A 33 10.93 -2.65 10.14
CA LEU A 33 11.09 -3.63 11.19
C LEU A 33 12.57 -3.66 11.58
N ILE A 34 12.90 -3.25 12.80
CA ILE A 34 14.28 -3.02 13.21
C ILE A 34 14.58 -3.84 14.45
N ALA A 35 15.53 -4.76 14.35
CA ALA A 35 16.09 -5.44 15.52
C ALA A 35 17.21 -4.59 16.13
N TYR A 36 17.09 -4.27 17.41
CA TYR A 36 18.11 -3.57 18.18
C TYR A 36 18.27 -4.23 19.56
N GLY A 37 19.36 -4.99 19.73
CA GLY A 37 19.49 -5.91 20.84
C GLY A 37 18.36 -6.94 20.85
N ASP A 38 17.73 -7.12 21.99
CA ASP A 38 16.59 -8.04 22.15
C ASP A 38 15.23 -7.39 21.86
N ILE A 39 15.22 -6.11 21.42
CA ILE A 39 13.98 -5.37 21.16
C ILE A 39 13.73 -5.33 19.64
N MET A 40 12.51 -5.70 19.26
CA MET A 40 12.03 -5.55 17.89
C MET A 40 11.17 -4.29 17.77
N TYR A 41 11.70 -3.31 17.07
CA TYR A 41 10.96 -2.07 16.83
C TYR A 41 10.19 -2.12 15.52
N LEU A 42 8.97 -1.59 15.54
CA LEU A 42 8.15 -1.35 14.36
C LEU A 42 7.94 0.16 14.17
N VAL A 43 8.23 0.65 12.97
CA VAL A 43 8.05 2.05 12.58
C VAL A 43 7.05 2.12 11.43
N PRO A 44 5.74 2.22 11.74
CA PRO A 44 4.68 2.14 10.74
C PRO A 44 4.78 3.24 9.68
N GLY A 45 4.56 2.87 8.41
CA GLY A 45 4.51 3.83 7.30
C GLY A 45 5.83 4.54 7.00
N ARG A 46 6.94 4.19 7.66
CA ARG A 46 8.21 4.93 7.52
C ARG A 46 8.74 4.92 6.09
N ASN A 47 8.60 3.81 5.38
CA ASN A 47 9.11 3.68 4.02
C ASN A 47 8.37 4.61 3.02
N LEU A 48 7.13 5.00 3.30
CA LEU A 48 6.39 5.97 2.47
C LEU A 48 7.16 7.27 2.24
N THR A 49 8.03 7.66 3.18
CA THR A 49 8.70 8.96 3.17
C THR A 49 10.21 8.85 2.92
N THR A 50 10.66 7.73 2.34
CA THR A 50 12.08 7.52 2.00
C THR A 50 12.38 7.86 0.56
N VAL A 51 13.58 8.38 0.33
CA VAL A 51 14.11 8.58 -1.02
C VAL A 51 14.28 7.25 -1.75
N GLY A 52 14.57 6.18 -1.00
CA GLY A 52 14.68 4.82 -1.53
C GLY A 52 13.39 4.36 -2.22
N LEU A 53 12.25 4.40 -1.53
CA LEU A 53 10.96 4.06 -2.13
C LEU A 53 10.62 4.99 -3.30
N TYR A 54 10.81 6.31 -3.15
CA TYR A 54 10.54 7.28 -4.22
C TYR A 54 11.33 6.97 -5.49
N ARG A 55 12.58 6.57 -5.35
CA ARG A 55 13.42 6.14 -6.45
C ARG A 55 12.90 4.84 -7.07
N ASP A 56 12.58 3.85 -6.25
CA ASP A 56 12.26 2.50 -6.69
C ASP A 56 10.92 2.43 -7.43
N ILE A 57 9.86 3.08 -6.95
CA ILE A 57 8.56 3.15 -7.64
C ILE A 57 8.64 3.80 -9.04
N ARG A 58 9.65 4.62 -9.30
CA ARG A 58 9.91 5.23 -10.61
C ARG A 58 10.83 4.42 -11.50
N LYS A 59 11.67 3.58 -10.91
CA LYS A 59 12.73 2.85 -11.58
C LYS A 59 12.30 1.46 -12.03
N TRP A 60 11.55 0.74 -11.20
CA TRP A 60 11.14 -0.63 -11.50
C TRP A 60 10.32 -0.78 -12.79
N PRO A 61 9.29 0.05 -13.08
CA PRO A 61 8.56 -0.05 -14.34
C PRO A 61 9.46 0.11 -15.57
N LYS A 62 10.54 0.92 -15.44
CA LYS A 62 11.50 1.17 -16.54
C LYS A 62 12.53 0.06 -16.70
N ARG A 63 12.72 -0.77 -15.68
CA ARG A 63 13.65 -1.90 -15.67
C ARG A 63 13.05 -3.19 -16.18
N ASP A 64 11.73 -3.26 -16.30
CA ASP A 64 11.07 -4.38 -16.94
C ASP A 64 11.33 -4.33 -18.45
N MET A 65 12.32 -5.10 -18.88
CA MET A 65 12.76 -5.19 -20.28
C MET A 65 12.09 -6.33 -21.04
N ARG A 66 11.13 -7.03 -20.42
CA ARG A 66 10.41 -8.12 -21.08
C ARG A 66 9.53 -7.55 -22.20
N SER A 67 9.59 -8.16 -23.38
CA SER A 67 8.62 -7.86 -24.44
C SER A 67 7.25 -8.42 -24.07
N LYS A 68 6.17 -7.82 -24.55
CA LYS A 68 4.80 -8.34 -24.34
C LYS A 68 4.66 -9.79 -24.78
N GLN A 69 5.40 -10.22 -25.82
CA GLN A 69 5.39 -11.59 -26.33
C GLN A 69 6.15 -12.58 -25.46
N SER A 70 7.15 -12.13 -24.71
CA SER A 70 7.96 -12.97 -23.82
C SER A 70 7.52 -12.88 -22.35
N GLN A 71 6.54 -12.04 -22.03
CA GLN A 71 6.06 -11.83 -20.67
C GLN A 71 5.12 -12.97 -20.28
N LYS A 72 5.63 -13.90 -19.45
CA LYS A 72 4.86 -15.04 -18.92
C LYS A 72 4.19 -14.76 -17.58
N SER A 73 4.46 -13.63 -16.97
CA SER A 73 3.87 -13.22 -15.69
C SER A 73 3.39 -11.79 -15.76
N ILE A 74 2.21 -11.56 -15.21
CA ILE A 74 1.63 -10.22 -15.08
C ILE A 74 2.16 -9.61 -13.79
N VAL A 75 2.71 -8.39 -13.88
CA VAL A 75 3.15 -7.63 -12.70
C VAL A 75 2.61 -6.22 -12.78
N ASN A 76 1.81 -5.83 -11.80
CA ASN A 76 1.31 -4.49 -11.64
C ASN A 76 2.29 -3.67 -10.77
N PHE A 77 2.74 -2.51 -11.28
CA PHE A 77 3.69 -1.64 -10.59
C PHE A 77 3.03 -0.49 -9.82
N ASP A 78 1.72 -0.52 -9.63
CA ASP A 78 1.01 0.49 -8.84
C ASP A 78 1.33 0.34 -7.35
N TRP A 79 2.22 1.19 -6.84
CA TRP A 79 2.62 1.19 -5.44
C TRP A 79 1.49 1.60 -4.48
N LEU A 80 0.56 2.46 -4.94
CA LEU A 80 -0.73 2.73 -4.30
C LEU A 80 -1.83 2.11 -5.16
N SER A 81 -2.17 0.88 -4.84
CA SER A 81 -3.23 0.08 -5.45
C SER A 81 -4.36 -0.16 -4.45
N PRO A 82 -5.54 -0.64 -4.86
CA PRO A 82 -6.57 -1.05 -3.90
C PRO A 82 -6.07 -2.04 -2.85
N PHE A 83 -5.15 -2.95 -3.21
CA PHE A 83 -4.52 -3.87 -2.28
C PHE A 83 -3.69 -3.15 -1.22
N SER A 84 -2.66 -2.39 -1.61
CA SER A 84 -1.77 -1.70 -0.66
C SER A 84 -2.49 -0.58 0.12
N VAL A 85 -3.45 0.11 -0.50
CA VAL A 85 -4.26 1.15 0.16
C VAL A 85 -5.26 0.53 1.13
N GLY A 86 -5.82 -0.64 0.82
CA GLY A 86 -6.64 -1.41 1.76
C GLY A 86 -5.85 -1.78 3.02
N GLU A 87 -4.59 -2.24 2.89
CA GLU A 87 -3.70 -2.48 4.02
C GLU A 87 -3.38 -1.18 4.79
N ILE A 88 -3.19 -0.03 4.11
CA ILE A 88 -2.99 1.28 4.74
C ILE A 88 -4.18 1.68 5.60
N ILE A 89 -5.41 1.47 5.13
CA ILE A 89 -6.64 1.78 5.90
C ILE A 89 -6.66 0.95 7.18
N GLN A 90 -6.46 -0.37 7.07
CA GLN A 90 -6.40 -1.26 8.23
C GLN A 90 -5.29 -0.88 9.20
N GLY A 91 -4.11 -0.53 8.65
CA GLY A 91 -2.96 -0.11 9.44
C GLY A 91 -3.21 1.18 10.21
N LYS A 92 -3.85 2.16 9.59
CA LYS A 92 -4.25 3.41 10.25
C LYS A 92 -5.20 3.14 11.41
N GLU A 93 -6.23 2.32 11.20
CA GLU A 93 -7.19 1.92 12.24
C GLU A 93 -6.53 1.18 13.41
N ILE A 94 -5.56 0.29 13.12
CA ILE A 94 -4.79 -0.40 14.16
C ILE A 94 -4.02 0.61 15.01
N LEU A 95 -3.33 1.57 14.40
CA LEU A 95 -2.55 2.57 15.12
C LEU A 95 -3.45 3.50 15.95
N GLU A 96 -4.62 3.90 15.42
CA GLU A 96 -5.59 4.71 16.12
C GLU A 96 -6.17 3.95 17.33
N ARG A 97 -6.55 2.69 17.18
CA ARG A 97 -7.01 1.83 18.29
C ARG A 97 -5.94 1.63 19.37
N LEU A 98 -4.67 1.42 19.00
CA LEU A 98 -3.57 1.32 19.96
C LEU A 98 -3.43 2.61 20.78
N ARG A 99 -3.56 3.77 20.13
CA ARG A 99 -3.50 5.07 20.75
C ARG A 99 -4.68 5.30 21.69
N GLU A 100 -5.90 4.96 21.27
CA GLU A 100 -7.12 5.07 22.09
C GLU A 100 -7.07 4.18 23.31
N ALA A 101 -6.63 2.94 23.17
CA ALA A 101 -6.54 1.96 24.25
C ALA A 101 -5.52 2.33 25.34
N SER A 102 -4.38 2.91 24.96
CA SER A 102 -3.26 3.20 25.88
C SER A 102 -3.06 4.68 26.20
N GLY A 103 -3.77 5.57 25.48
CA GLY A 103 -3.63 7.02 25.60
C GLY A 103 -2.37 7.59 24.96
N ASP A 104 -2.26 8.92 24.96
CA ASP A 104 -1.18 9.66 24.29
C ASP A 104 0.09 9.86 25.17
N ASN A 105 0.01 9.53 26.48
CA ASN A 105 1.07 9.81 27.47
C ASN A 105 2.02 8.64 27.71
N VAL A 106 1.93 7.58 26.90
CA VAL A 106 2.84 6.44 26.96
C VAL A 106 4.07 6.68 26.09
N SER A 107 5.21 6.10 26.46
CA SER A 107 6.44 6.19 25.66
C SER A 107 6.43 5.24 24.45
N THR A 108 5.74 4.11 24.60
CA THR A 108 5.68 3.04 23.62
C THR A 108 4.33 2.33 23.63
N TYR A 109 4.00 1.70 22.51
CA TYR A 109 2.88 0.77 22.32
C TYR A 109 3.42 -0.59 21.91
N ASN A 110 2.70 -1.66 22.25
CA ASN A 110 3.01 -3.00 21.80
C ASN A 110 2.06 -3.43 20.69
N TYR A 111 2.60 -3.99 19.62
CA TYR A 111 1.88 -4.64 18.55
C TYR A 111 2.50 -6.02 18.30
N HIS A 112 1.80 -7.07 18.72
CA HIS A 112 2.42 -8.40 18.87
C HIS A 112 3.71 -8.30 19.69
N GLU A 113 4.81 -8.85 19.18
CA GLU A 113 6.14 -8.82 19.82
C GLU A 113 6.93 -7.55 19.47
N TYR A 114 6.33 -6.59 18.77
CA TYR A 114 6.99 -5.35 18.35
C TYR A 114 6.65 -4.20 19.27
N VAL A 115 7.65 -3.34 19.45
CA VAL A 115 7.52 -2.07 20.17
C VAL A 115 7.41 -0.91 19.18
N ILE A 116 6.36 -0.12 19.30
CA ILE A 116 6.15 1.10 18.51
C ILE A 116 6.35 2.31 19.43
N LYS A 117 7.35 3.16 19.13
CA LYS A 117 7.52 4.42 19.87
C LYS A 117 6.34 5.36 19.59
N THR A 118 5.91 6.13 20.59
CA THR A 118 4.80 7.10 20.46
C THR A 118 4.98 8.04 19.29
N SER A 119 6.20 8.55 19.09
CA SER A 119 6.52 9.41 17.93
C SER A 119 6.37 8.67 16.58
N SER A 120 6.69 7.39 16.55
CA SER A 120 6.56 6.53 15.35
C SER A 120 5.11 6.23 15.04
N LEU A 121 4.30 5.95 16.05
CA LEU A 121 2.86 5.72 15.90
C LEU A 121 2.15 6.96 15.34
N ARG A 122 2.39 8.14 15.94
CA ARG A 122 1.80 9.40 15.45
C ARG A 122 2.22 9.74 14.02
N LYS A 123 3.49 9.53 13.68
CA LYS A 123 3.98 9.69 12.30
C LYS A 123 3.36 8.67 11.35
N GLY A 124 3.21 7.41 11.77
CA GLY A 124 2.58 6.36 10.98
C GLY A 124 1.15 6.71 10.57
N ILE A 125 0.31 7.15 11.52
CA ILE A 125 -1.05 7.63 11.24
C ILE A 125 -1.02 8.77 10.21
N LYS A 126 -0.14 9.77 10.40
CA LYS A 126 0.02 10.90 9.48
C LYS A 126 0.45 10.45 8.07
N TYR A 127 1.40 9.53 7.98
CA TYR A 127 1.92 9.07 6.69
C TYR A 127 0.90 8.23 5.93
N TYR A 128 0.14 7.39 6.63
CA TYR A 128 -0.97 6.67 6.04
C TYR A 128 -2.06 7.63 5.53
N ASP A 129 -2.44 8.65 6.30
CA ASP A 129 -3.39 9.67 5.83
C ASP A 129 -2.91 10.42 4.58
N ILE A 130 -1.63 10.78 4.52
CA ILE A 130 -1.01 11.37 3.32
C ILE A 130 -1.15 10.42 2.11
N ALA A 131 -0.85 9.13 2.27
CA ALA A 131 -0.94 8.16 1.19
C ALA A 131 -2.38 7.98 0.69
N LEU A 132 -3.36 7.93 1.60
CA LEU A 132 -4.79 7.85 1.26
C LEU A 132 -5.23 9.04 0.39
N ARG A 133 -4.89 10.27 0.81
CA ARG A 133 -5.23 11.49 0.04
C ARG A 133 -4.52 11.55 -1.31
N ILE A 134 -3.27 11.09 -1.40
CA ILE A 134 -2.54 10.99 -2.68
C ILE A 134 -3.25 9.99 -3.61
N PHE A 135 -3.64 8.83 -3.10
CA PHE A 135 -4.34 7.83 -3.90
C PHE A 135 -5.68 8.36 -4.42
N MET A 136 -6.55 8.85 -3.53
CA MET A 136 -7.88 9.34 -3.89
C MET A 136 -7.83 10.43 -4.96
N GLY A 137 -7.01 11.46 -4.76
CA GLY A 137 -6.91 12.55 -5.71
C GLY A 137 -6.27 12.15 -7.03
N ALA A 138 -5.30 11.21 -7.02
CA ALA A 138 -4.68 10.71 -8.24
C ALA A 138 -5.65 9.88 -9.10
N VAL A 139 -6.51 9.08 -8.47
CA VAL A 139 -7.50 8.27 -9.19
C VAL A 139 -8.65 9.13 -9.68
N LEU A 140 -9.22 10.00 -8.83
CA LEU A 140 -10.33 10.89 -9.21
C LEU A 140 -9.97 11.77 -10.41
N LYS A 141 -8.76 12.28 -10.47
CA LYS A 141 -8.29 13.09 -11.60
C LYS A 141 -8.39 12.38 -12.97
N ARG A 142 -8.34 11.05 -13.00
CA ARG A 142 -8.39 10.25 -14.23
C ARG A 142 -9.82 10.00 -14.73
N HIS A 143 -10.81 10.09 -13.84
CA HIS A 143 -12.19 9.62 -14.12
C HIS A 143 -13.24 10.75 -14.24
N ALA A 144 -12.84 12.03 -14.16
CA ALA A 144 -13.67 13.20 -14.46
C ALA A 144 -15.10 13.15 -13.85
N LEU A 145 -15.25 12.68 -12.62
CA LEU A 145 -16.51 12.56 -11.88
C LEU A 145 -17.52 11.53 -12.43
N VAL A 146 -17.15 10.74 -13.42
CA VAL A 146 -18.01 9.68 -13.92
C VAL A 146 -18.02 8.52 -12.92
N PRO A 147 -19.18 8.16 -12.34
CA PRO A 147 -19.25 7.00 -11.46
C PRO A 147 -18.81 5.72 -12.19
N PRO A 148 -18.26 4.72 -11.46
CA PRO A 148 -17.89 3.44 -12.06
C PRO A 148 -19.12 2.72 -12.62
N ILE A 149 -18.95 2.03 -13.74
CA ILE A 149 -20.03 1.25 -14.38
C ILE A 149 -20.23 -0.06 -13.63
N SER A 150 -19.14 -0.64 -13.12
CA SER A 150 -19.15 -1.91 -12.42
C SER A 150 -18.95 -1.74 -10.92
N THR A 151 -19.54 -2.64 -10.13
CA THR A 151 -19.24 -2.80 -8.69
C THR A 151 -18.15 -3.83 -8.42
N VAL A 152 -17.68 -4.54 -9.43
CA VAL A 152 -16.54 -5.43 -9.31
C VAL A 152 -15.33 -4.64 -8.85
N GLY A 153 -14.65 -5.15 -7.83
CA GLY A 153 -13.50 -4.48 -7.24
C GLY A 153 -13.80 -3.72 -5.96
N THR A 154 -15.07 -3.43 -5.60
CA THR A 154 -15.40 -2.66 -4.38
C THR A 154 -15.04 -3.35 -3.05
N GLY A 155 -14.79 -4.67 -3.08
CA GLY A 155 -14.41 -5.47 -1.91
C GLY A 155 -12.91 -5.52 -1.63
N LYS A 156 -12.50 -6.62 -0.99
CA LYS A 156 -11.08 -6.92 -0.72
C LYS A 156 -10.33 -7.17 -2.02
N TRP A 157 -9.03 -6.86 -2.00
CA TRP A 157 -8.09 -7.16 -3.08
C TRP A 157 -6.98 -8.09 -2.60
N ASN A 158 -6.47 -8.89 -3.53
CA ASN A 158 -5.36 -9.81 -3.32
C ASN A 158 -4.20 -9.51 -4.27
N ASP A 159 -3.00 -9.99 -3.90
CA ASP A 159 -1.79 -9.97 -4.72
C ASP A 159 -1.36 -11.40 -5.02
N LEU A 160 -1.56 -11.84 -6.25
CA LEU A 160 -1.08 -13.12 -6.76
C LEU A 160 0.30 -12.94 -7.41
N SER A 161 1.32 -12.75 -6.58
CA SER A 161 2.73 -12.60 -7.04
C SER A 161 2.92 -11.48 -8.07
N GLY A 162 2.23 -10.37 -7.88
CA GLY A 162 2.30 -9.18 -8.72
C GLY A 162 1.04 -8.90 -9.54
N LEU A 163 0.19 -9.88 -9.81
CA LEU A 163 -1.14 -9.65 -10.36
C LEU A 163 -2.07 -9.20 -9.23
N LEU A 164 -2.49 -7.94 -9.28
CA LEU A 164 -3.44 -7.37 -8.33
C LEU A 164 -4.86 -7.54 -8.85
N LEU A 165 -5.73 -8.16 -8.05
CA LEU A 165 -7.10 -8.44 -8.45
C LEU A 165 -8.08 -8.37 -7.28
N PRO A 166 -9.38 -8.11 -7.56
CA PRO A 166 -10.43 -8.27 -6.55
C PRO A 166 -10.52 -9.71 -6.05
N ASP A 167 -10.70 -9.91 -4.77
CA ASP A 167 -10.93 -11.22 -4.15
C ASP A 167 -12.12 -11.96 -4.78
N SER A 168 -13.17 -11.24 -5.20
CA SER A 168 -14.31 -11.83 -5.90
C SER A 168 -13.95 -12.46 -7.26
N GLU A 169 -12.99 -11.87 -7.98
CA GLU A 169 -12.52 -12.40 -9.25
C GLU A 169 -11.66 -13.66 -9.06
N GLU A 170 -10.84 -13.67 -7.99
CA GLU A 170 -10.08 -14.86 -7.61
C GLU A 170 -11.00 -16.02 -7.19
N GLN A 171 -12.00 -15.75 -6.36
CA GLN A 171 -12.99 -16.75 -5.93
C GLN A 171 -13.80 -17.28 -7.12
N GLN A 172 -14.18 -16.43 -8.07
CA GLN A 172 -14.87 -16.86 -9.27
C GLN A 172 -13.98 -17.76 -10.14
N LEU A 173 -12.71 -17.40 -10.33
CA LEU A 173 -11.75 -18.22 -11.06
C LEU A 173 -11.62 -19.63 -10.42
N VAL A 174 -11.49 -19.68 -9.09
CA VAL A 174 -11.40 -20.95 -8.35
C VAL A 174 -12.69 -21.77 -8.53
N SER A 175 -13.86 -21.15 -8.49
CA SER A 175 -15.14 -21.80 -8.74
C SER A 175 -15.25 -22.35 -10.17
N ASP A 176 -14.86 -21.55 -11.16
CA ASP A 176 -14.92 -21.92 -12.58
C ASP A 176 -13.98 -23.11 -12.89
N ILE A 177 -12.86 -23.22 -12.18
CA ILE A 177 -11.97 -24.40 -12.24
C ILE A 177 -12.63 -25.62 -11.58
N ALA A 178 -13.24 -25.42 -10.41
CA ALA A 178 -13.82 -26.52 -9.64
C ALA A 178 -15.05 -27.14 -10.31
N ASP A 179 -15.84 -26.37 -11.02
CA ASP A 179 -17.02 -26.81 -11.72
C ASP A 179 -16.76 -27.27 -13.19
N GLY A 180 -15.49 -27.11 -13.65
CA GLY A 180 -15.08 -27.55 -15.00
C GLY A 180 -15.45 -26.55 -16.11
N THR A 181 -15.81 -25.30 -15.79
CA THR A 181 -16.00 -24.23 -16.78
C THR A 181 -14.66 -23.82 -17.38
N ILE A 182 -13.59 -23.89 -16.60
CA ILE A 182 -12.19 -23.69 -16.99
C ILE A 182 -11.50 -25.06 -16.95
N GLU A 183 -11.10 -25.58 -18.13
CA GLU A 183 -10.57 -26.94 -18.26
C GLU A 183 -9.07 -27.00 -18.55
N SER A 184 -8.47 -25.89 -19.01
CA SER A 184 -7.06 -25.86 -19.41
C SER A 184 -6.26 -24.75 -18.74
N MET A 185 -4.92 -24.90 -18.77
CA MET A 185 -4.02 -23.84 -18.35
C MET A 185 -4.12 -22.58 -19.22
N ASP A 186 -4.43 -22.73 -20.50
CA ASP A 186 -4.60 -21.60 -21.42
C ASP A 186 -5.85 -20.79 -21.04
N ASP A 187 -6.96 -21.45 -20.68
CA ASP A 187 -8.16 -20.77 -20.19
C ASP A 187 -7.91 -20.00 -18.90
N ILE A 188 -7.10 -20.55 -17.98
CA ILE A 188 -6.67 -19.85 -16.75
C ILE A 188 -5.89 -18.59 -17.12
N VAL A 189 -4.92 -18.70 -18.03
CA VAL A 189 -4.09 -17.57 -18.48
C VAL A 189 -4.95 -16.50 -19.13
N ASP A 190 -5.89 -16.88 -19.98
CA ASP A 190 -6.82 -15.96 -20.65
C ASP A 190 -7.72 -15.24 -19.63
N ARG A 191 -8.22 -15.95 -18.62
CA ARG A 191 -9.02 -15.35 -17.53
C ARG A 191 -8.20 -14.36 -16.72
N LEU A 192 -6.96 -14.70 -16.33
CA LEU A 192 -6.07 -13.80 -15.60
C LEU A 192 -5.71 -12.54 -16.42
N ASN A 193 -5.48 -12.68 -17.72
CA ASN A 193 -5.28 -11.56 -18.62
C ASN A 193 -6.51 -10.66 -18.69
N ALA A 194 -7.72 -11.24 -18.82
CA ALA A 194 -8.96 -10.48 -18.84
C ALA A 194 -9.19 -9.69 -17.53
N ILE A 195 -8.87 -10.27 -16.37
CA ILE A 195 -8.93 -9.58 -15.08
C ILE A 195 -7.94 -8.39 -15.06
N ASN A 196 -6.71 -8.60 -15.53
CA ASN A 196 -5.70 -7.56 -15.61
C ASN A 196 -6.10 -6.42 -16.58
N ASP A 197 -6.70 -6.73 -17.71
CA ASP A 197 -7.16 -5.73 -18.67
C ASP A 197 -8.26 -4.82 -18.07
N ASN A 198 -9.08 -5.38 -17.16
CA ASN A 198 -10.10 -4.64 -16.43
C ASN A 198 -9.59 -3.97 -15.14
N TYR A 199 -8.29 -4.06 -14.81
CA TYR A 199 -7.71 -3.54 -13.58
C TYR A 199 -8.08 -2.07 -13.29
N ASN A 200 -8.04 -1.20 -14.28
CA ASN A 200 -8.32 0.22 -14.10
C ASN A 200 -9.79 0.49 -13.74
N GLU A 201 -10.73 -0.25 -14.34
CA GLU A 201 -12.16 -0.13 -14.02
C GLU A 201 -12.45 -0.65 -12.60
N TYR A 202 -11.91 -1.82 -12.24
CA TYR A 202 -12.04 -2.37 -10.90
C TYR A 202 -11.40 -1.47 -9.84
N ARG A 203 -10.22 -0.92 -10.14
CA ARG A 203 -9.54 0.06 -9.29
C ARG A 203 -10.38 1.31 -9.09
N TRP A 204 -11.06 1.80 -10.14
CA TRP A 204 -11.93 2.95 -10.06
C TRP A 204 -13.16 2.67 -9.20
N ALA A 205 -13.81 1.52 -9.38
CA ALA A 205 -14.93 1.12 -8.56
C ALA A 205 -14.57 1.11 -7.06
N TRP A 206 -13.41 0.55 -6.72
CA TRP A 206 -12.89 0.53 -5.36
C TRP A 206 -12.60 1.94 -4.82
N ALA A 207 -11.88 2.74 -5.61
CA ALA A 207 -11.49 4.08 -5.20
C ALA A 207 -12.69 5.01 -5.04
N TYR A 208 -13.69 4.91 -5.91
CA TYR A 208 -14.92 5.68 -5.80
C TYR A 208 -15.64 5.40 -4.49
N ARG A 209 -15.81 4.12 -4.14
CA ARG A 209 -16.42 3.71 -2.87
C ARG A 209 -15.61 4.22 -1.69
N MET A 210 -14.29 4.04 -1.72
CA MET A 210 -13.38 4.55 -0.68
C MET A 210 -13.50 6.07 -0.50
N ILE A 211 -13.59 6.84 -1.58
CA ILE A 211 -13.76 8.30 -1.52
C ILE A 211 -15.08 8.66 -0.82
N LEU A 212 -16.17 7.99 -1.20
CA LEU A 212 -17.47 8.22 -0.56
C LEU A 212 -17.39 7.97 0.94
N ASP A 213 -16.83 6.84 1.35
CA ASP A 213 -16.71 6.45 2.75
C ASP A 213 -15.79 7.40 3.53
N TYR A 214 -14.62 7.78 2.96
CA TYR A 214 -13.65 8.65 3.61
C TYR A 214 -14.17 10.06 3.86
N TYR A 215 -14.93 10.62 2.91
CA TYR A 215 -15.46 11.98 2.98
C TYR A 215 -16.92 12.03 3.48
N GLY A 216 -17.57 10.90 3.75
CA GLY A 216 -18.96 10.80 4.19
C GLY A 216 -19.96 11.27 3.13
N LEU A 217 -19.70 10.93 1.85
CA LEU A 217 -20.50 11.39 0.71
C LEU A 217 -21.45 10.29 0.22
N SER A 218 -22.58 10.67 -0.36
CA SER A 218 -23.45 9.79 -1.14
C SER A 218 -23.07 9.76 -2.63
N GLU A 219 -22.56 10.86 -3.13
CA GLU A 219 -22.05 11.04 -4.51
C GLU A 219 -20.93 12.08 -4.49
N ILE A 220 -20.11 12.13 -5.56
CA ILE A 220 -19.02 13.11 -5.69
C ILE A 220 -19.52 14.27 -6.56
N THR A 221 -19.75 15.43 -5.93
CA THR A 221 -20.08 16.67 -6.65
C THR A 221 -18.81 17.37 -7.18
N GLN A 222 -19.00 18.39 -8.03
CA GLN A 222 -17.88 19.23 -8.47
C GLN A 222 -17.16 19.91 -7.30
N GLN A 223 -17.90 20.39 -6.31
CA GLN A 223 -17.31 21.00 -5.11
C GLN A 223 -16.51 20.00 -4.27
N ASP A 224 -17.00 18.76 -4.15
CA ASP A 224 -16.26 17.69 -3.47
C ASP A 224 -14.95 17.36 -4.22
N ALA A 225 -15.00 17.29 -5.53
CA ALA A 225 -13.81 17.04 -6.35
C ALA A 225 -12.76 18.15 -6.18
N GLU A 226 -13.16 19.40 -6.11
CA GLU A 226 -12.26 20.53 -5.84
C GLU A 226 -11.62 20.41 -4.46
N ARG A 227 -12.40 20.05 -3.44
CA ARG A 227 -11.91 19.78 -2.07
C ARG A 227 -10.90 18.62 -2.07
N ILE A 228 -11.26 17.49 -2.67
CA ILE A 228 -10.39 16.31 -2.79
C ILE A 228 -9.10 16.64 -3.52
N HIS A 229 -9.18 17.46 -4.58
CA HIS A 229 -8.00 17.93 -5.30
C HIS A 229 -7.11 18.84 -4.46
N ALA A 230 -7.66 19.74 -3.67
CA ALA A 230 -6.90 20.58 -2.74
C ALA A 230 -6.19 19.74 -1.67
N ASP A 231 -6.87 18.74 -1.10
CA ASP A 231 -6.30 17.78 -0.16
C ASP A 231 -5.17 16.96 -0.79
N TYR A 232 -5.34 16.50 -2.03
CA TYR A 232 -4.30 15.82 -2.78
C TYR A 232 -3.04 16.67 -2.97
N ILE A 233 -3.19 17.94 -3.36
CA ILE A 233 -2.06 18.84 -3.56
C ILE A 233 -1.32 19.06 -2.23
N THR A 234 -2.06 19.26 -1.14
CA THR A 234 -1.51 19.43 0.21
C THR A 234 -0.75 18.19 0.66
N ALA A 235 -1.35 17.01 0.49
CA ALA A 235 -0.73 15.73 0.81
C ALA A 235 0.54 15.47 -0.01
N ARG A 236 0.52 15.75 -1.32
CA ARG A 236 1.71 15.62 -2.16
C ARG A 236 2.84 16.54 -1.76
N ARG A 237 2.55 17.79 -1.43
CA ARG A 237 3.57 18.73 -0.94
C ARG A 237 4.20 18.24 0.38
N ALA A 238 3.36 17.76 1.31
CA ALA A 238 3.84 17.20 2.58
C ALA A 238 4.71 15.94 2.34
N TRP A 239 4.29 15.05 1.45
CA TRP A 239 5.04 13.86 1.08
C TRP A 239 6.42 14.19 0.48
N ILE A 240 6.48 15.10 -0.48
CA ILE A 240 7.74 15.54 -1.11
C ILE A 240 8.67 16.21 -0.07
N ALA A 241 8.12 17.01 0.84
CA ALA A 241 8.90 17.61 1.90
C ALA A 241 9.56 16.59 2.84
N GLU A 242 8.85 15.50 3.18
CA GLU A 242 9.43 14.42 4.01
C GLU A 242 10.52 13.64 3.23
N ILE A 243 10.29 13.34 1.94
CA ILE A 243 11.31 12.69 1.07
C ILE A 243 12.56 13.58 0.96
N LYS A 244 12.40 14.89 0.80
CA LYS A 244 13.53 15.82 0.72
C LYS A 244 14.37 15.80 2.01
N LYS A 245 13.71 15.80 3.17
CA LYS A 245 14.40 15.67 4.46
C LYS A 245 15.16 14.35 4.60
N ASP A 246 14.61 13.27 4.05
CA ASP A 246 15.26 11.97 4.06
C ASP A 246 16.50 11.96 3.16
N ALA A 247 16.38 12.51 1.96
CA ALA A 247 17.50 12.66 1.03
C ALA A 247 18.63 13.53 1.58
N GLU A 248 18.29 14.64 2.25
CA GLU A 248 19.26 15.53 2.91
C GLU A 248 20.05 14.78 3.99
N LYS A 249 19.42 13.89 4.75
CA LYS A 249 20.10 13.07 5.76
C LYS A 249 21.01 12.02 5.13
N GLU A 250 20.58 11.36 4.07
CA GLU A 250 21.43 10.38 3.36
C GLU A 250 22.67 11.07 2.78
N TYR A 251 22.52 12.27 2.22
CA TYR A 251 23.64 13.06 1.70
C TYR A 251 24.64 13.42 2.81
N GLN A 252 24.16 13.93 3.94
CA GLN A 252 25.03 14.28 5.08
C GLN A 252 25.76 13.07 5.67
N LEU A 253 25.13 11.87 5.66
CA LEU A 253 25.81 10.64 6.11
C LEU A 253 26.89 10.19 5.12
N GLY A 254 26.65 10.33 3.81
CA GLY A 254 27.63 10.03 2.77
C GLY A 254 28.88 10.91 2.87
N ASP A 255 28.71 12.21 3.11
CA ASP A 255 29.84 13.15 3.28
C ASP A 255 30.73 12.81 4.49
N VAL A 256 30.18 12.14 5.52
CA VAL A 256 30.96 11.71 6.70
C VAL A 256 31.76 10.43 6.42
N GLU A 257 31.30 9.57 5.52
CA GLU A 257 32.01 8.33 5.15
C GLU A 257 33.16 8.60 4.21
N ASP A 258 33.12 9.70 3.42
CA ASP A 258 34.17 10.11 2.46
C ASP A 258 35.24 11.01 3.11
N SER A 259 35.09 11.38 4.39
CA SER A 259 36.02 12.23 5.14
C SER A 259 36.82 11.42 6.18
#